data_184aba78bbfa9bff0f71b51a924990cc
#
_entry.id   184aba78bbfa9bff0f71b51a924990cc
#
_cell.length_a   1.000
_cell.length_b   1.000
_cell.length_c   1.000
_cell.angle_alpha   90.00
_cell.angle_beta   90.00
_cell.angle_gamma   90.00
#
_symmetry.space_group_name_H-M   'P 1'
#
loop_
_entity.id
_entity.type
_entity.pdbx_description
1 polymer ?
#
loop_
_entity_poly.entity_id
_entity_poly.type
_entity_poly.pdbx_seq_one_letter_code
_entity_poly.pdbx_strand_id
1 'polypeptide(L)'
;GTGMVATNAVKQRTGNVSAGTSSFSMIVLEKELSKPYEMIDMVTTPDGSLVAMVHCNNCTSDLNAWVNLFKEYQELLGIPVDMDEIYSKLYNIALTGDTDCGGLLSYNYISGEPVTGLADGRPLFVRSANDKFNLANFMRTHLYASVGVLKIGNDILFNEEKIKVDRITGHGGLFRTKGVGQRILAAAINSPISVMETAGEGGAWGIALLGSYLVNNEKKQSLADFLDESVFVGDAGIEVSPTPEDVAGFNAYIENYKAGLPIEEAAVKFK
;
A
#
# COMPACT_ATOMS: atom_id res chain seq x y z
N GLY A 1 2.92 -10.85 10.82
CA GLY A 1 2.70 -12.30 10.69
C GLY A 1 1.25 -12.67 10.41
N THR A 2 0.28 -12.23 11.25
CA THR A 2 -1.15 -12.61 11.08
C THR A 2 -1.74 -12.14 9.74
N GLY A 3 -1.40 -10.95 9.27
CA GLY A 3 -1.81 -10.47 7.95
C GLY A 3 -1.30 -11.35 6.80
N MET A 4 -0.09 -11.88 6.90
CA MET A 4 0.44 -12.83 5.92
C MET A 4 -0.37 -14.12 5.88
N VAL A 5 -0.77 -14.62 7.04
CA VAL A 5 -1.63 -15.82 7.14
C VAL A 5 -3.02 -15.54 6.56
N ALA A 6 -3.61 -14.38 6.90
CA ALA A 6 -4.92 -13.96 6.41
C ALA A 6 -4.98 -13.76 4.87
N THR A 7 -3.85 -13.57 4.24
CA THR A 7 -3.71 -13.33 2.80
C THR A 7 -3.01 -14.49 2.06
N ASN A 8 -2.80 -15.60 2.74
CA ASN A 8 -2.07 -16.76 2.20
C ASN A 8 -0.71 -16.37 1.59
N ALA A 9 0.04 -15.49 2.26
CA ALA A 9 1.32 -14.97 1.80
C ALA A 9 2.46 -15.44 2.74
N VAL A 10 2.55 -16.75 2.97
CA VAL A 10 3.58 -17.36 3.85
C VAL A 10 4.62 -18.18 3.07
N LYS A 11 4.38 -18.47 1.80
CA LYS A 11 5.33 -19.18 0.92
C LYS A 11 6.38 -18.23 0.37
N GLN A 12 7.57 -18.77 0.08
CA GLN A 12 8.59 -18.05 -0.68
C GLN A 12 7.99 -17.46 -1.98
N ARG A 13 8.46 -16.29 -2.36
CA ARG A 13 8.02 -15.55 -3.55
C ARG A 13 6.56 -15.08 -3.47
N THR A 14 5.97 -15.08 -2.28
CA THR A 14 4.70 -14.41 -2.03
C THR A 14 4.90 -13.20 -1.12
N GLY A 15 3.97 -12.27 -1.18
CA GLY A 15 3.99 -11.11 -0.31
C GLY A 15 2.59 -10.61 0.01
N ASN A 16 2.52 -9.80 1.06
CA ASN A 16 1.31 -9.05 1.34
C ASN A 16 1.61 -7.56 1.56
N VAL A 17 0.64 -6.73 1.23
CA VAL A 17 0.66 -5.30 1.53
C VAL A 17 -0.54 -4.97 2.40
N SER A 18 -0.28 -4.42 3.58
CA SER A 18 -1.31 -3.78 4.41
C SER A 18 -1.28 -2.28 4.18
N ALA A 19 -2.42 -1.68 3.88
CA ALA A 19 -2.54 -0.24 3.65
C ALA A 19 -3.75 0.33 4.41
N GLY A 20 -3.47 0.90 5.56
CA GLY A 20 -4.40 1.56 6.46
C GLY A 20 -3.88 2.93 6.87
N THR A 21 -3.84 3.24 8.16
CA THR A 21 -3.21 4.45 8.74
C THR A 21 -1.74 4.51 8.38
N SER A 22 -1.04 3.40 8.56
CA SER A 22 0.31 3.12 8.07
C SER A 22 0.25 2.08 6.95
N SER A 23 1.36 1.86 6.26
CA SER A 23 1.46 0.78 5.28
C SER A 23 2.73 -0.03 5.49
N PHE A 24 2.65 -1.31 5.14
CA PHE A 24 3.83 -2.15 5.05
C PHE A 24 3.67 -3.20 3.96
N SER A 25 4.77 -3.54 3.32
CA SER A 25 4.89 -4.73 2.49
C SER A 25 5.76 -5.76 3.19
N MET A 26 5.38 -7.02 3.10
CA MET A 26 6.11 -8.16 3.66
C MET A 26 6.30 -9.17 2.54
N ILE A 27 7.54 -9.42 2.16
CA ILE A 27 7.89 -10.31 1.05
C ILE A 27 8.66 -11.51 1.61
N VAL A 28 8.17 -12.72 1.38
CA VAL A 28 8.85 -13.96 1.79
C VAL A 28 9.99 -14.26 0.83
N LEU A 29 11.20 -14.24 1.37
CA LEU A 29 12.43 -14.35 0.61
C LEU A 29 12.84 -15.79 0.36
N GLU A 30 13.51 -16.05 -0.78
CA GLU A 30 14.17 -17.33 -1.07
C GLU A 30 15.57 -17.40 -0.46
N LYS A 31 16.20 -16.25 -0.20
CA LYS A 31 17.56 -16.09 0.35
C LYS A 31 17.69 -14.78 1.11
N GLU A 32 18.72 -14.67 1.91
CA GLU A 32 19.06 -13.40 2.59
C GLU A 32 19.35 -12.28 1.58
N LEU A 33 19.15 -11.03 2.01
CA LEU A 33 19.54 -9.84 1.26
C LEU A 33 21.08 -9.76 1.18
N SER A 34 21.61 -9.12 0.15
CA SER A 34 23.05 -9.01 -0.07
C SER A 34 23.77 -8.21 1.03
N LYS A 35 23.05 -7.32 1.70
CA LYS A 35 23.51 -6.45 2.79
C LYS A 35 22.33 -5.98 3.65
N PRO A 36 22.57 -5.46 4.86
CA PRO A 36 21.53 -4.79 5.63
C PRO A 36 21.16 -3.45 4.98
N TYR A 37 19.87 -3.09 5.06
CA TYR A 37 19.33 -1.81 4.64
C TYR A 37 18.56 -1.18 5.81
N GLU A 38 18.78 0.09 6.10
CA GLU A 38 18.11 0.80 7.20
C GLU A 38 16.59 0.90 6.99
N MET A 39 16.14 0.86 5.73
CA MET A 39 14.71 0.97 5.35
C MET A 39 13.98 -0.36 5.30
N ILE A 40 14.66 -1.49 5.60
CA ILE A 40 14.08 -2.83 5.49
C ILE A 40 14.29 -3.58 6.80
N ASP A 41 13.18 -3.95 7.44
CA ASP A 41 13.19 -4.80 8.61
C ASP A 41 13.22 -6.28 8.18
N MET A 42 14.11 -7.04 8.79
CA MET A 42 14.15 -8.49 8.60
C MET A 42 13.32 -9.18 9.70
N VAL A 43 12.24 -9.81 9.29
CA VAL A 43 11.31 -10.54 10.18
C VAL A 43 11.08 -11.95 9.66
N THR A 44 10.17 -12.71 10.27
CA THR A 44 9.82 -14.05 9.82
C THR A 44 8.32 -14.25 9.67
N THR A 45 7.95 -15.21 8.83
CA THR A 45 6.61 -15.80 8.86
C THR A 45 6.39 -16.54 10.18
N PRO A 46 5.15 -16.91 10.56
CA PRO A 46 4.89 -17.72 11.76
C PRO A 46 5.60 -19.07 11.77
N ASP A 47 5.93 -19.64 10.62
CA ASP A 47 6.67 -20.91 10.48
C ASP A 47 8.19 -20.73 10.30
N GLY A 48 8.69 -19.48 10.41
CA GLY A 48 10.12 -19.18 10.46
C GLY A 48 10.79 -18.83 9.13
N SER A 49 10.03 -18.73 8.03
CA SER A 49 10.58 -18.30 6.73
C SER A 49 10.99 -16.83 6.77
N LEU A 50 12.10 -16.49 6.11
CA LEU A 50 12.66 -15.15 6.10
C LEU A 50 11.77 -14.17 5.33
N VAL A 51 11.55 -12.98 5.90
CA VAL A 51 10.70 -11.94 5.31
C VAL A 51 11.41 -10.60 5.34
N ALA A 52 11.44 -9.91 4.19
CA ALA A 52 11.79 -8.50 4.12
C ALA A 52 10.52 -7.65 4.29
N MET A 53 10.54 -6.71 5.23
CA MET A 53 9.44 -5.80 5.49
C MET A 53 9.88 -4.36 5.23
N VAL A 54 9.14 -3.67 4.38
CA VAL A 54 9.17 -2.19 4.27
C VAL A 54 8.01 -1.66 5.08
N HIS A 55 8.28 -0.80 6.05
CA HIS A 55 7.27 -0.19 6.91
C HIS A 55 7.26 1.33 6.73
N CYS A 56 6.09 1.88 6.41
CA CYS A 56 5.85 3.30 6.27
C CYS A 56 4.85 3.76 7.34
N ASN A 57 5.19 4.81 8.08
CA ASN A 57 4.35 5.34 9.14
C ASN A 57 3.08 6.02 8.60
N ASN A 58 3.15 6.53 7.37
CA ASN A 58 2.10 7.35 6.78
C ASN A 58 1.51 6.67 5.54
N CYS A 59 0.17 6.51 5.51
CA CYS A 59 -0.53 5.96 4.36
C CYS A 59 -1.83 6.76 4.10
N THR A 60 -3.00 6.31 4.59
CA THR A 60 -4.28 6.91 4.22
C THR A 60 -4.78 8.02 5.16
N SER A 61 -4.08 8.36 6.23
CA SER A 61 -4.57 9.32 7.22
C SER A 61 -4.81 10.71 6.64
N ASP A 62 -3.85 11.24 5.87
CA ASP A 62 -3.99 12.53 5.19
C ASP A 62 -5.05 12.47 4.07
N LEU A 63 -5.05 11.40 3.27
CA LEU A 63 -6.10 11.17 2.26
C LEU A 63 -7.51 11.18 2.87
N ASN A 64 -7.69 10.57 4.05
CA ASN A 64 -8.96 10.57 4.76
C ASN A 64 -9.37 11.98 5.23
N ALA A 65 -8.41 12.83 5.62
CA ALA A 65 -8.69 14.22 5.97
C ALA A 65 -9.24 15.00 4.76
N TRP A 66 -8.67 14.81 3.58
CA TRP A 66 -9.19 15.39 2.34
C TRP A 66 -10.57 14.85 1.96
N VAL A 67 -10.81 13.54 2.10
CA VAL A 67 -12.15 12.96 1.86
C VAL A 67 -13.19 13.55 2.84
N ASN A 68 -12.81 13.76 4.10
CA ASN A 68 -13.69 14.41 5.07
C ASN A 68 -14.01 15.88 4.71
N LEU A 69 -13.07 16.61 4.10
CA LEU A 69 -13.35 17.96 3.59
C LEU A 69 -14.43 17.94 2.49
N PHE A 70 -14.42 16.96 1.59
CA PHE A 70 -15.48 16.78 0.59
C PHE A 70 -16.82 16.38 1.22
N LYS A 71 -16.80 15.57 2.29
CA LYS A 71 -17.98 15.27 3.09
C LYS A 71 -18.60 16.55 3.67
N GLU A 72 -17.78 17.40 4.34
CA GLU A 72 -18.25 18.68 4.89
C GLU A 72 -18.82 19.61 3.83
N TYR A 73 -18.25 19.62 2.63
CA TYR A 73 -18.81 20.37 1.50
C TYR A 73 -20.18 19.84 1.06
N GLN A 74 -20.36 18.53 1.03
CA GLN A 74 -21.67 17.91 0.75
C GLN A 74 -22.72 18.29 1.80
N GLU A 75 -22.34 18.22 3.08
CA GLU A 75 -23.18 18.63 4.21
C GLU A 75 -23.60 20.12 4.11
N LEU A 76 -22.66 21.00 3.74
CA LEU A 76 -22.93 22.43 3.51
C LEU A 76 -23.98 22.64 2.41
N LEU A 77 -23.97 21.82 1.38
CA LEU A 77 -24.96 21.86 0.28
C LEU A 77 -26.30 21.20 0.63
N GLY A 78 -26.45 20.61 1.83
CA GLY A 78 -27.65 19.88 2.24
C GLY A 78 -27.86 18.56 1.49
N ILE A 79 -26.79 17.99 0.92
CA ILE A 79 -26.83 16.71 0.22
C ILE A 79 -26.62 15.59 1.26
N PRO A 80 -27.47 14.52 1.26
CA PRO A 80 -27.25 13.38 2.14
C PRO A 80 -25.85 12.78 1.98
N VAL A 81 -25.23 12.43 3.10
CA VAL A 81 -23.87 11.89 3.14
C VAL A 81 -23.92 10.37 3.25
N ASP A 82 -23.26 9.70 2.30
CA ASP A 82 -22.88 8.30 2.34
C ASP A 82 -21.36 8.23 2.14
N MET A 83 -20.63 7.79 3.17
CA MET A 83 -19.16 7.74 3.12
C MET A 83 -18.64 6.73 2.12
N ASP A 84 -19.29 5.59 1.95
CA ASP A 84 -18.86 4.58 0.97
C ASP A 84 -19.05 5.11 -0.47
N GLU A 85 -20.11 5.86 -0.71
CA GLU A 85 -20.35 6.53 -2.00
C GLU A 85 -19.29 7.62 -2.25
N ILE A 86 -18.95 8.45 -1.25
CA ILE A 86 -17.94 9.50 -1.35
C ILE A 86 -16.59 8.88 -1.69
N TYR A 87 -16.12 7.88 -0.92
CA TYR A 87 -14.88 7.18 -1.20
C TYR A 87 -14.89 6.56 -2.60
N SER A 88 -15.97 5.86 -2.96
CA SER A 88 -16.08 5.25 -4.28
C SER A 88 -15.95 6.27 -5.40
N LYS A 89 -16.68 7.40 -5.33
CA LYS A 89 -16.63 8.45 -6.36
C LYS A 89 -15.27 9.11 -6.44
N LEU A 90 -14.69 9.52 -5.30
CA LEU A 90 -13.39 10.20 -5.25
C LEU A 90 -12.24 9.30 -5.68
N TYR A 91 -12.26 8.04 -5.31
CA TYR A 91 -11.23 7.08 -5.72
C TYR A 91 -11.33 6.75 -7.22
N ASN A 92 -12.54 6.54 -7.74
CA ASN A 92 -12.73 6.24 -9.15
C ASN A 92 -12.41 7.43 -10.07
N ILE A 93 -12.75 8.68 -9.68
CA ILE A 93 -12.38 9.85 -10.47
C ILE A 93 -10.86 10.00 -10.58
N ALA A 94 -10.10 9.63 -9.55
CA ALA A 94 -8.64 9.65 -9.58
C ALA A 94 -8.04 8.82 -10.73
N LEU A 95 -8.69 7.72 -11.11
CA LEU A 95 -8.23 6.88 -12.22
C LEU A 95 -8.39 7.53 -13.60
N THR A 96 -9.12 8.62 -13.71
CA THR A 96 -9.29 9.40 -14.94
C THR A 96 -8.30 10.56 -15.06
N GLY A 97 -7.50 10.81 -14.02
CA GLY A 97 -6.46 11.83 -14.04
C GLY A 97 -5.24 11.43 -14.87
N ASP A 98 -4.36 12.41 -15.11
CA ASP A 98 -3.07 12.15 -15.75
C ASP A 98 -2.26 11.14 -14.92
N THR A 99 -1.56 10.23 -15.58
CA THR A 99 -0.85 9.13 -14.89
C THR A 99 0.32 9.58 -14.01
N ASP A 100 0.83 10.79 -14.25
CA ASP A 100 1.84 11.49 -13.42
C ASP A 100 1.23 12.49 -12.43
N CYS A 101 -0.10 12.43 -12.21
CA CYS A 101 -0.86 13.40 -11.39
C CYS A 101 -0.86 14.84 -11.93
N GLY A 102 -0.50 15.06 -13.20
CA GLY A 102 -0.47 16.40 -13.81
C GLY A 102 0.52 17.35 -13.17
N GLY A 103 1.59 16.84 -12.55
CA GLY A 103 2.63 17.62 -11.86
C GLY A 103 2.36 17.87 -10.38
N LEU A 104 1.18 17.53 -9.86
CA LEU A 104 0.82 17.73 -8.46
C LEU A 104 1.60 16.79 -7.54
N LEU A 105 2.00 17.28 -6.35
CA LEU A 105 2.66 16.48 -5.32
C LEU A 105 1.91 16.57 -3.99
N SER A 106 1.93 15.50 -3.24
CA SER A 106 1.46 15.47 -1.85
C SER A 106 2.44 14.70 -0.99
N TYR A 107 2.80 15.28 0.16
CA TYR A 107 3.53 14.64 1.24
C TYR A 107 2.54 14.40 2.36
N ASN A 108 2.16 13.15 2.57
CA ASN A 108 1.11 12.74 3.51
C ASN A 108 1.64 12.49 4.93
N TYR A 109 2.74 13.15 5.30
CA TYR A 109 3.48 12.90 6.55
C TYR A 109 2.77 13.51 7.76
N ILE A 110 1.92 12.74 8.43
CA ILE A 110 1.34 13.09 9.73
C ILE A 110 2.38 12.91 10.84
N SER A 111 3.33 12.01 10.63
CA SER A 111 4.45 11.71 11.54
C SER A 111 5.73 11.51 10.74
N GLY A 112 6.85 11.37 11.45
CA GLY A 112 8.14 11.05 10.82
C GLY A 112 8.06 9.79 9.95
N GLU A 113 8.96 9.72 8.96
CA GLU A 113 8.98 8.65 7.98
C GLU A 113 10.40 8.08 7.81
N PRO A 114 10.70 6.95 8.46
CA PRO A 114 12.05 6.36 8.44
C PRO A 114 12.58 6.06 7.04
N VAL A 115 11.72 5.61 6.13
CA VAL A 115 12.13 5.25 4.74
C VAL A 115 12.70 6.45 3.99
N THR A 116 12.26 7.67 4.32
CA THR A 116 12.80 8.92 3.74
C THR A 116 13.70 9.71 4.69
N GLY A 117 14.00 9.14 5.86
CA GLY A 117 14.94 9.73 6.83
C GLY A 117 14.40 10.94 7.60
N LEU A 118 13.07 11.16 7.61
CA LEU A 118 12.43 12.29 8.29
C LEU A 118 11.97 11.89 9.69
N ALA A 119 12.46 12.61 10.72
CA ALA A 119 12.11 12.36 12.12
C ALA A 119 10.71 12.86 12.49
N ASP A 120 10.24 13.91 11.83
CA ASP A 120 8.92 14.52 11.99
C ASP A 120 8.22 14.62 10.64
N GLY A 121 6.92 14.90 10.62
CA GLY A 121 6.14 15.08 9.41
C GLY A 121 5.28 16.34 9.45
N ARG A 122 4.94 16.84 8.26
CA ARG A 122 3.97 17.91 8.06
C ARG A 122 3.24 17.67 6.74
N PRO A 123 1.94 17.35 6.76
CA PRO A 123 1.21 17.14 5.51
C PRO A 123 1.27 18.37 4.60
N LEU A 124 1.68 18.18 3.35
CA LEU A 124 1.80 19.23 2.36
C LEU A 124 1.14 18.84 1.05
N PHE A 125 0.45 19.80 0.44
CA PHE A 125 0.04 19.72 -0.95
C PHE A 125 0.80 20.81 -1.74
N VAL A 126 1.54 20.37 -2.76
CA VAL A 126 2.44 21.23 -3.53
C VAL A 126 2.03 21.24 -4.99
N ARG A 127 1.95 22.42 -5.57
CA ARG A 127 1.70 22.62 -7.00
C ARG A 127 2.40 23.86 -7.53
N SER A 128 2.75 23.83 -8.80
CA SER A 128 3.19 25.00 -9.55
C SER A 128 2.03 25.67 -10.29
N ALA A 129 2.28 26.84 -10.86
CA ALA A 129 1.25 27.56 -11.63
C ALA A 129 0.85 26.84 -12.92
N ASN A 130 1.73 25.98 -13.45
CA ASN A 130 1.54 25.27 -14.72
C ASN A 130 0.98 23.84 -14.55
N ASP A 131 0.85 23.36 -13.32
CA ASP A 131 0.35 22.01 -13.06
C ASP A 131 -1.14 21.91 -13.38
N LYS A 132 -1.58 20.73 -13.80
CA LYS A 132 -2.98 20.48 -14.16
C LYS A 132 -3.81 20.23 -12.90
N PHE A 133 -4.20 21.30 -12.22
CA PHE A 133 -4.98 21.23 -11.00
C PHE A 133 -6.47 21.01 -11.31
N ASN A 134 -6.94 19.78 -11.13
CA ASN A 134 -8.33 19.37 -11.20
C ASN A 134 -8.61 18.25 -10.19
N LEU A 135 -9.87 17.89 -9.98
CA LEU A 135 -10.27 16.91 -8.97
C LEU A 135 -9.64 15.52 -9.21
N ALA A 136 -9.55 15.08 -10.47
CA ALA A 136 -9.01 13.77 -10.81
C ALA A 136 -7.51 13.68 -10.45
N ASN A 137 -6.71 14.67 -10.87
CA ASN A 137 -5.29 14.74 -10.55
C ASN A 137 -5.06 14.96 -9.05
N PHE A 138 -5.87 15.80 -8.40
CA PHE A 138 -5.82 16.02 -6.96
C PHE A 138 -6.02 14.72 -6.19
N MET A 139 -7.07 13.97 -6.48
CA MET A 139 -7.31 12.69 -5.80
C MET A 139 -6.27 11.62 -6.15
N ARG A 140 -5.78 11.62 -7.40
CA ARG A 140 -4.73 10.69 -7.81
C ARG A 140 -3.42 10.93 -7.06
N THR A 141 -3.03 12.20 -6.86
CA THR A 141 -1.79 12.52 -6.11
C THR A 141 -1.87 12.10 -4.65
N HIS A 142 -3.03 12.22 -4.00
CA HIS A 142 -3.19 11.74 -2.62
C HIS A 142 -3.21 10.20 -2.53
N LEU A 143 -3.79 9.51 -3.52
CA LEU A 143 -3.67 8.04 -3.61
C LEU A 143 -2.22 7.61 -3.87
N TYR A 144 -1.49 8.32 -4.73
CA TYR A 144 -0.08 8.03 -5.00
C TYR A 144 0.79 8.28 -3.76
N ALA A 145 0.56 9.38 -3.04
CA ALA A 145 1.27 9.68 -1.79
C ALA A 145 1.09 8.58 -0.74
N SER A 146 -0.12 7.98 -0.67
CA SER A 146 -0.42 6.89 0.28
C SER A 146 0.48 5.66 0.12
N VAL A 147 1.06 5.42 -1.06
CA VAL A 147 1.92 4.27 -1.35
C VAL A 147 3.29 4.67 -1.92
N GLY A 148 3.57 5.97 -2.07
CA GLY A 148 4.80 6.48 -2.67
C GLY A 148 6.05 6.09 -1.89
N VAL A 149 6.01 6.24 -0.58
CA VAL A 149 7.12 5.83 0.30
C VAL A 149 7.30 4.32 0.31
N LEU A 150 6.21 3.56 0.31
CA LEU A 150 6.25 2.11 0.19
C LEU A 150 6.94 1.66 -1.10
N LYS A 151 6.69 2.37 -2.22
CA LYS A 151 7.41 2.14 -3.47
C LYS A 151 8.92 2.37 -3.31
N ILE A 152 9.33 3.47 -2.68
CA ILE A 152 10.75 3.79 -2.48
C ILE A 152 11.47 2.63 -1.77
N GLY A 153 10.89 2.09 -0.70
CA GLY A 153 11.44 0.94 0.01
C GLY A 153 11.40 -0.35 -0.82
N ASN A 154 10.30 -0.62 -1.53
CA ASN A 154 10.20 -1.82 -2.37
C ASN A 154 11.13 -1.78 -3.60
N ASP A 155 11.49 -0.60 -4.10
CA ASP A 155 12.46 -0.48 -5.20
C ASP A 155 13.83 -1.08 -4.82
N ILE A 156 14.20 -1.06 -3.54
CA ILE A 156 15.40 -1.76 -3.05
C ILE A 156 15.25 -3.27 -3.28
N LEU A 157 14.13 -3.85 -2.88
CA LEU A 157 13.90 -5.30 -3.01
C LEU A 157 13.84 -5.73 -4.48
N PHE A 158 13.10 -5.00 -5.32
CA PHE A 158 12.84 -5.43 -6.69
C PHE A 158 13.92 -4.96 -7.67
N ASN A 159 14.50 -3.77 -7.49
CA ASN A 159 15.44 -3.17 -8.44
C ASN A 159 16.90 -3.39 -8.05
N GLU A 160 17.26 -3.39 -6.75
CA GLU A 160 18.65 -3.64 -6.31
C GLU A 160 18.87 -5.13 -6.03
N GLU A 161 18.08 -5.73 -5.14
CA GLU A 161 18.19 -7.12 -4.72
C GLU A 161 17.65 -8.14 -5.74
N LYS A 162 16.88 -7.66 -6.75
CA LYS A 162 16.29 -8.50 -7.80
C LYS A 162 15.40 -9.63 -7.25
N ILE A 163 14.72 -9.36 -6.11
CA ILE A 163 13.78 -10.30 -5.52
C ILE A 163 12.65 -10.56 -6.50
N LYS A 164 12.31 -11.84 -6.67
CA LYS A 164 11.20 -12.27 -7.51
C LYS A 164 9.99 -12.55 -6.64
N VAL A 165 8.84 -12.12 -7.08
CA VAL A 165 7.55 -12.35 -6.42
C VAL A 165 6.56 -12.89 -7.44
N ASP A 166 5.86 -13.95 -7.08
CA ASP A 166 4.85 -14.58 -7.93
C ASP A 166 3.45 -14.02 -7.62
N ARG A 167 3.20 -13.61 -6.37
CA ARG A 167 1.92 -13.06 -5.94
C ARG A 167 2.09 -12.07 -4.79
N ILE A 168 1.40 -10.93 -4.90
CA ILE A 168 1.26 -9.97 -3.80
C ILE A 168 -0.23 -9.76 -3.52
N THR A 169 -0.62 -9.92 -2.26
CA THR A 169 -2.01 -9.75 -1.82
C THR A 169 -2.15 -8.49 -0.99
N GLY A 170 -3.06 -7.60 -1.38
CA GLY A 170 -3.38 -6.37 -0.67
C GLY A 170 -4.50 -6.55 0.33
N HIS A 171 -4.42 -5.86 1.48
CA HIS A 171 -5.53 -5.75 2.45
C HIS A 171 -5.49 -4.39 3.18
N GLY A 172 -6.61 -4.03 3.81
CA GLY A 172 -6.75 -2.78 4.55
C GLY A 172 -7.59 -1.73 3.83
N GLY A 173 -7.72 -0.55 4.45
CA GLY A 173 -8.69 0.48 4.04
C GLY A 173 -8.53 1.00 2.62
N LEU A 174 -7.30 1.08 2.09
CA LEU A 174 -7.03 1.52 0.73
C LEU A 174 -7.72 0.63 -0.33
N PHE A 175 -7.94 -0.65 -0.02
CA PHE A 175 -8.51 -1.64 -0.94
C PHE A 175 -10.05 -1.77 -0.85
N ARG A 176 -10.72 -1.02 0.04
CA ARG A 176 -12.19 -1.06 0.16
C ARG A 176 -12.90 -0.63 -1.13
N THR A 177 -12.37 0.39 -1.83
CA THR A 177 -12.88 0.75 -3.16
C THR A 177 -12.32 -0.22 -4.18
N LYS A 178 -13.19 -1.09 -4.68
CA LYS A 178 -12.82 -2.20 -5.57
C LYS A 178 -12.00 -1.75 -6.75
N GLY A 179 -10.85 -2.37 -6.96
CA GLY A 179 -9.96 -2.17 -8.10
C GLY A 179 -9.06 -0.94 -8.01
N VAL A 180 -9.44 0.13 -7.28
CA VAL A 180 -8.67 1.39 -7.28
C VAL A 180 -7.34 1.23 -6.55
N GLY A 181 -7.37 0.87 -5.27
CA GLY A 181 -6.14 0.66 -4.48
C GLY A 181 -5.20 -0.37 -5.12
N GLN A 182 -5.78 -1.43 -5.71
CA GLN A 182 -5.04 -2.44 -6.45
C GLN A 182 -4.29 -1.84 -7.66
N ARG A 183 -4.99 -1.06 -8.51
CA ARG A 183 -4.39 -0.42 -9.69
C ARG A 183 -3.27 0.54 -9.31
N ILE A 184 -3.48 1.35 -8.28
CA ILE A 184 -2.47 2.29 -7.77
C ILE A 184 -1.23 1.55 -7.26
N LEU A 185 -1.42 0.53 -6.41
CA LEU A 185 -0.31 -0.25 -5.87
C LEU A 185 0.39 -1.08 -6.95
N ALA A 186 -0.36 -1.68 -7.88
CA ALA A 186 0.20 -2.42 -9.01
C ALA A 186 1.11 -1.53 -9.86
N ALA A 187 0.70 -0.27 -10.12
CA ALA A 187 1.54 0.71 -10.82
C ALA A 187 2.80 1.06 -10.01
N ALA A 188 2.66 1.25 -8.69
CA ALA A 188 3.77 1.61 -7.81
C ALA A 188 4.88 0.56 -7.80
N ILE A 189 4.54 -0.71 -7.68
CA ILE A 189 5.51 -1.81 -7.52
C ILE A 189 5.72 -2.63 -8.80
N ASN A 190 5.05 -2.27 -9.90
CA ASN A 190 5.10 -2.95 -11.18
C ASN A 190 4.88 -4.47 -11.07
N SER A 191 3.85 -4.86 -10.32
CA SER A 191 3.49 -6.26 -10.09
C SER A 191 1.98 -6.39 -9.95
N PRO A 192 1.36 -7.51 -10.38
CA PRO A 192 -0.05 -7.77 -10.13
C PRO A 192 -0.37 -7.78 -8.63
N ILE A 193 -1.52 -7.22 -8.27
CA ILE A 193 -2.03 -7.17 -6.89
C ILE A 193 -3.35 -7.91 -6.82
N SER A 194 -3.39 -8.93 -5.97
CA SER A 194 -4.62 -9.67 -5.63
C SER A 194 -5.25 -9.09 -4.37
N VAL A 195 -6.57 -9.11 -4.29
CA VAL A 195 -7.33 -8.78 -3.07
C VAL A 195 -8.37 -9.88 -2.87
N MET A 196 -8.36 -10.49 -1.68
CA MET A 196 -9.30 -11.52 -1.30
C MET A 196 -10.59 -10.90 -0.74
N GLU A 197 -11.72 -11.62 -0.77
CA GLU A 197 -12.98 -11.17 -0.16
C GLU A 197 -12.82 -10.91 1.34
N THR A 198 -11.96 -11.68 2.02
CA THR A 198 -11.64 -11.53 3.45
C THR A 198 -10.62 -10.43 3.75
N ALA A 199 -10.23 -9.62 2.78
CA ALA A 199 -9.18 -8.59 2.93
C ALA A 199 -9.51 -7.52 4.00
N GLY A 200 -10.77 -7.34 4.37
CA GLY A 200 -11.20 -6.45 5.45
C GLY A 200 -10.93 -6.98 6.87
N GLU A 201 -10.81 -8.31 7.04
CA GLU A 201 -10.73 -8.97 8.35
C GLU A 201 -9.29 -9.10 8.87
N GLY A 202 -8.30 -9.03 8.00
CA GLY A 202 -6.87 -8.87 8.29
C GLY A 202 -6.34 -9.72 9.44
N GLY A 203 -5.85 -9.04 10.49
CA GLY A 203 -5.16 -9.69 11.59
C GLY A 203 -6.03 -10.63 12.44
N ALA A 204 -7.31 -10.32 12.64
CA ALA A 204 -8.23 -11.14 13.42
C ALA A 204 -8.49 -12.50 12.73
N TRP A 205 -8.70 -12.46 11.41
CA TRP A 205 -8.82 -13.68 10.62
C TRP A 205 -7.53 -14.50 10.65
N GLY A 206 -6.37 -13.87 10.46
CA GLY A 206 -5.08 -14.55 10.48
C GLY A 206 -4.76 -15.23 11.81
N ILE A 207 -5.09 -14.62 12.97
CA ILE A 207 -4.88 -15.28 14.26
C ILE A 207 -5.83 -16.46 14.48
N ALA A 208 -7.08 -16.34 14.00
CA ALA A 208 -8.04 -17.45 14.05
C ALA A 208 -7.56 -18.65 13.21
N LEU A 209 -7.00 -18.38 12.02
CA LEU A 209 -6.41 -19.42 11.17
C LEU A 209 -5.20 -20.11 11.83
N LEU A 210 -4.32 -19.36 12.49
CA LEU A 210 -3.22 -19.93 13.27
C LEU A 210 -3.73 -20.81 14.41
N GLY A 211 -4.76 -20.37 15.14
CA GLY A 211 -5.43 -21.17 16.16
C GLY A 211 -6.01 -22.47 15.58
N SER A 212 -6.69 -22.38 14.43
CA SER A 212 -7.22 -23.55 13.72
C SER A 212 -6.11 -24.50 13.28
N TYR A 213 -5.01 -23.97 12.73
CA TYR A 213 -3.85 -24.76 12.33
C TYR A 213 -3.26 -25.55 13.50
N LEU A 214 -3.13 -24.93 14.69
CA LEU A 214 -2.59 -25.59 15.86
C LEU A 214 -3.48 -26.74 16.39
N VAL A 215 -4.80 -26.56 16.31
CA VAL A 215 -5.76 -27.51 16.87
C VAL A 215 -6.11 -28.63 15.88
N ASN A 216 -6.22 -28.33 14.59
CA ASN A 216 -6.77 -29.23 13.58
C ASN A 216 -5.70 -29.83 12.64
N ASN A 217 -4.40 -29.60 12.89
CA ASN A 217 -3.34 -30.14 12.05
C ASN A 217 -2.94 -31.56 12.38
N GLU A 218 -3.91 -32.48 12.35
CA GLU A 218 -3.68 -33.94 12.59
C GLU A 218 -2.71 -34.53 11.56
N LYS A 219 -2.73 -34.01 10.32
CA LYS A 219 -1.86 -34.48 9.22
C LYS A 219 -0.43 -33.97 9.33
N LYS A 220 -0.11 -33.11 10.29
CA LYS A 220 1.20 -32.43 10.44
C LYS A 220 1.66 -31.75 9.15
N GLN A 221 0.74 -31.11 8.45
CA GLN A 221 1.03 -30.28 7.27
C GLN A 221 1.86 -29.08 7.67
N SER A 222 2.62 -28.53 6.73
CA SER A 222 3.19 -27.20 6.89
C SER A 222 2.08 -26.13 6.99
N LEU A 223 2.36 -24.96 7.56
CA LEU A 223 1.40 -23.86 7.60
C LEU A 223 0.94 -23.49 6.18
N ALA A 224 1.88 -23.46 5.25
CA ALA A 224 1.61 -23.14 3.86
C ALA A 224 0.65 -24.14 3.18
N ASP A 225 0.87 -25.45 3.39
CA ASP A 225 0.02 -26.48 2.81
C ASP A 225 -1.37 -26.50 3.48
N PHE A 226 -1.44 -26.26 4.80
CA PHE A 226 -2.72 -26.12 5.50
C PHE A 226 -3.55 -24.97 4.93
N LEU A 227 -2.92 -23.81 4.69
CA LEU A 227 -3.60 -22.65 4.11
C LEU A 227 -4.09 -22.94 2.69
N ASP A 228 -3.27 -23.52 1.83
CA ASP A 228 -3.64 -23.82 0.44
C ASP A 228 -4.71 -24.90 0.31
N GLU A 229 -4.58 -25.99 1.08
CA GLU A 229 -5.41 -27.19 0.92
C GLU A 229 -6.70 -27.18 1.76
N SER A 230 -6.73 -26.38 2.84
CA SER A 230 -7.86 -26.40 3.78
C SER A 230 -8.58 -25.06 3.95
N VAL A 231 -7.94 -23.92 3.62
CA VAL A 231 -8.49 -22.61 3.87
C VAL A 231 -8.80 -21.87 2.56
N PHE A 232 -7.80 -21.69 1.71
CA PHE A 232 -7.89 -20.90 0.48
C PHE A 232 -8.01 -21.76 -0.77
N VAL A 233 -8.76 -22.85 -0.70
CA VAL A 233 -8.95 -23.78 -1.81
C VAL A 233 -9.60 -23.06 -3.00
N GLY A 234 -8.81 -22.85 -4.06
CA GLY A 234 -9.29 -22.18 -5.30
C GLY A 234 -9.53 -20.68 -5.17
N ASP A 235 -9.25 -20.06 -4.02
CA ASP A 235 -9.37 -18.60 -3.82
C ASP A 235 -8.01 -17.92 -4.02
N ALA A 236 -7.79 -17.38 -5.21
CA ALA A 236 -6.63 -16.55 -5.54
C ALA A 236 -6.90 -15.05 -5.33
N GLY A 237 -8.14 -14.67 -4.96
CA GLY A 237 -8.60 -13.29 -4.94
C GLY A 237 -8.83 -12.71 -6.34
N ILE A 238 -9.25 -11.44 -6.38
CA ILE A 238 -9.37 -10.68 -7.62
C ILE A 238 -8.05 -9.99 -7.89
N GLU A 239 -7.44 -10.28 -9.02
CA GLU A 239 -6.15 -9.70 -9.43
C GLU A 239 -6.32 -8.51 -10.37
N VAL A 240 -5.48 -7.48 -10.17
CA VAL A 240 -5.32 -6.34 -11.06
C VAL A 240 -3.86 -6.24 -11.46
N SER A 241 -3.58 -6.36 -12.75
CA SER A 241 -2.23 -6.20 -13.31
C SER A 241 -1.91 -4.74 -13.60
N PRO A 242 -0.64 -4.31 -13.46
CA PRO A 242 -0.22 -2.96 -13.83
C PRO A 242 -0.31 -2.74 -15.34
N THR A 243 -0.61 -1.51 -15.76
CA THR A 243 -0.45 -1.11 -17.17
C THR A 243 0.89 -0.39 -17.35
N PRO A 244 1.56 -0.52 -18.50
CA PRO A 244 2.81 0.20 -18.77
C PRO A 244 2.68 1.72 -18.59
N GLU A 245 1.52 2.28 -18.95
CA GLU A 245 1.22 3.70 -18.81
C GLU A 245 1.15 4.13 -17.34
N ASP A 246 0.41 3.40 -16.49
CA ASP A 246 0.31 3.70 -15.07
C ASP A 246 1.68 3.54 -14.36
N VAL A 247 2.46 2.53 -14.74
CA VAL A 247 3.83 2.33 -14.19
C VAL A 247 4.74 3.50 -14.56
N ALA A 248 4.74 3.92 -15.83
CA ALA A 248 5.54 5.04 -16.29
C ALA A 248 5.13 6.34 -15.59
N GLY A 249 3.83 6.59 -15.47
CA GLY A 249 3.29 7.75 -14.77
C GLY A 249 3.64 7.75 -13.28
N PHE A 250 3.52 6.61 -12.60
CA PHE A 250 3.91 6.50 -11.20
C PHE A 250 5.42 6.73 -11.01
N ASN A 251 6.26 6.20 -11.90
CA ASN A 251 7.70 6.44 -11.85
C ASN A 251 8.03 7.93 -12.04
N ALA A 252 7.37 8.62 -12.98
CA ALA A 252 7.54 10.07 -13.16
C ALA A 252 7.12 10.85 -11.91
N TYR A 253 5.99 10.49 -11.30
CA TYR A 253 5.54 11.08 -10.03
C TYR A 253 6.56 10.87 -8.92
N ILE A 254 7.08 9.66 -8.72
CA ILE A 254 8.00 9.36 -7.62
C ILE A 254 9.36 10.03 -7.76
N GLU A 255 9.84 10.26 -8.98
CA GLU A 255 11.05 11.06 -9.19
C GLU A 255 10.86 12.51 -8.78
N ASN A 256 9.72 13.13 -9.13
CA ASN A 256 9.36 14.46 -8.68
C ASN A 256 9.16 14.52 -7.16
N TYR A 257 8.53 13.49 -6.59
CA TYR A 257 8.34 13.35 -5.15
C TYR A 257 9.68 13.33 -4.39
N LYS A 258 10.63 12.51 -4.84
CA LYS A 258 11.98 12.45 -4.27
C LYS A 258 12.72 13.79 -4.38
N ALA A 259 12.65 14.43 -5.55
CA ALA A 259 13.26 15.73 -5.78
C ALA A 259 12.69 16.85 -4.89
N GLY A 260 11.42 16.72 -4.51
CA GLY A 260 10.73 17.69 -3.65
C GLY A 260 10.83 17.40 -2.14
N LEU A 261 11.43 16.29 -1.68
CA LEU A 261 11.60 15.99 -0.24
C LEU A 261 12.25 17.13 0.56
N PRO A 262 13.20 17.93 0.04
CA PRO A 262 13.71 19.11 0.77
C PRO A 262 12.64 20.13 1.16
N ILE A 263 11.47 20.16 0.47
CA ILE A 263 10.34 21.01 0.85
C ILE A 263 9.75 20.53 2.17
N GLU A 264 9.55 19.21 2.30
CA GLU A 264 9.07 18.60 3.54
C GLU A 264 10.06 18.77 4.68
N GLU A 265 11.37 18.60 4.44
CA GLU A 265 12.43 18.88 5.41
C GLU A 265 12.41 20.34 5.91
N ALA A 266 12.13 21.29 5.02
CA ALA A 266 11.99 22.69 5.39
C ALA A 266 10.71 22.94 6.19
N ALA A 267 9.60 22.29 5.80
CA ALA A 267 8.31 22.45 6.44
C ALA A 267 8.29 21.93 7.89
N VAL A 268 8.95 20.80 8.18
CA VAL A 268 9.02 20.26 9.55
C VAL A 268 9.86 21.13 10.48
N LYS A 269 10.79 21.95 9.95
CA LYS A 269 11.57 22.93 10.71
C LYS A 269 10.78 24.21 11.06
N PHE A 270 9.69 24.45 10.34
CA PHE A 270 8.82 25.59 10.58
C PHE A 270 7.85 25.29 11.72
N LYS A 271 8.03 25.95 12.87
CA LYS A 271 7.21 25.78 14.09
C LYS A 271 6.07 26.77 14.13
#